data_99a8a7034aba52eb823c3f76456934ba
#
_entry.id   99a8a7034aba52eb823c3f76456934ba
#
_cell.length_a   1.000
_cell.length_b   1.000
_cell.length_c   1.000
_cell.angle_alpha   90.00
_cell.angle_beta   90.00
_cell.angle_gamma   90.00
#
_symmetry.space_group_name_H-M   'P 1'
#
loop_
_entity.id
_entity.type
_entity.pdbx_description
1 polymer ?
#
loop_
_entity_poly.entity_id
_entity_poly.type
_entity_poly.pdbx_seq_one_letter_code
_entity_poly.pdbx_strand_id
1 'polypeptide(L)'
;MILVTGASGRFSSALLAELRARGIPAVGGSRTPPAGQRHVDFSVPDSLDFNGVDTLLLVPAGAQEDDRQIAFNRAAVEIAARDGVSHIVYMSLTGAGDHLSMALPHRVTERIIMASGMTWTILRNGVYAEILGAPLSWERRNGAPARIVSPLGVGAVAAVARQDLAGAAASVLSDSDKHGRKVYELVGSRAVSVADVAGSLGCEVRDISLGDYRHLLAEGGMPAFRQSLMLSIASVTRHGFLARTGDDLPYLLGRESTDPLSAAVKAVVERRSGLSIENN
;
A
#
# COMPACT_ATOMS: atom_id res chain seq x y z
N MET A 1 11.29 2.20 22.20
CA MET A 1 11.33 1.05 21.26
C MET A 1 10.43 1.33 20.06
N ILE A 2 10.86 0.96 18.83
CA ILE A 2 10.02 1.04 17.63
C ILE A 2 9.24 -0.28 17.47
N LEU A 3 7.92 -0.20 17.29
CA LEU A 3 7.07 -1.34 16.94
C LEU A 3 6.46 -1.15 15.54
N VAL A 4 6.59 -2.16 14.68
CA VAL A 4 6.02 -2.18 13.32
C VAL A 4 4.91 -3.22 13.28
N THR A 5 3.64 -2.80 13.10
CA THR A 5 2.50 -3.71 13.01
C THR A 5 2.42 -4.39 11.64
N GLY A 6 1.64 -5.48 11.54
CA GLY A 6 1.49 -6.23 10.29
C GLY A 6 2.79 -6.86 9.80
N ALA A 7 3.66 -7.30 10.72
CA ALA A 7 5.03 -7.77 10.42
C ALA A 7 5.11 -8.97 9.47
N SER A 8 4.04 -9.77 9.34
CA SER A 8 3.93 -10.85 8.35
C SER A 8 3.65 -10.36 6.93
N GLY A 9 3.24 -9.09 6.77
CA GLY A 9 2.94 -8.50 5.48
C GLY A 9 4.20 -8.09 4.70
N ARG A 10 4.11 -8.10 3.36
CA ARG A 10 5.24 -7.80 2.46
C ARG A 10 5.87 -6.43 2.71
N PHE A 11 5.06 -5.40 3.00
CA PHE A 11 5.57 -4.06 3.29
C PHE A 11 6.35 -4.04 4.61
N SER A 12 5.73 -4.51 5.70
CA SER A 12 6.35 -4.48 7.02
C SER A 12 7.60 -5.36 7.10
N SER A 13 7.60 -6.50 6.39
CA SER A 13 8.80 -7.35 6.26
C SER A 13 9.95 -6.62 5.56
N ALA A 14 9.67 -5.90 4.46
CA ALA A 14 10.65 -5.09 3.76
C ALA A 14 11.17 -3.94 4.65
N LEU A 15 10.27 -3.26 5.38
CA LEU A 15 10.62 -2.21 6.31
C LEU A 15 11.51 -2.71 7.46
N LEU A 16 11.16 -3.83 8.07
CA LEU A 16 11.97 -4.43 9.15
C LEU A 16 13.36 -4.85 8.66
N ALA A 17 13.45 -5.35 7.42
CA ALA A 17 14.74 -5.64 6.78
C ALA A 17 15.57 -4.37 6.56
N GLU A 18 14.94 -3.28 6.09
CA GLU A 18 15.57 -1.98 5.86
C GLU A 18 16.06 -1.35 7.17
N LEU A 19 15.22 -1.36 8.23
CA LEU A 19 15.62 -0.87 9.56
C LEU A 19 16.81 -1.65 10.10
N ARG A 20 16.80 -2.98 9.96
CA ARG A 20 17.95 -3.82 10.37
C ARG A 20 19.21 -3.47 9.58
N ALA A 21 19.11 -3.28 8.28
CA ALA A 21 20.25 -2.89 7.44
C ALA A 21 20.86 -1.54 7.86
N ARG A 22 20.02 -0.63 8.36
CA ARG A 22 20.46 0.68 8.91
C ARG A 22 20.92 0.61 10.38
N GLY A 23 20.88 -0.56 11.02
CA GLY A 23 21.24 -0.71 12.43
C GLY A 23 20.22 -0.10 13.41
N ILE A 24 18.96 0.09 12.98
CA ILE A 24 17.88 0.68 13.79
C ILE A 24 17.09 -0.44 14.46
N PRO A 25 17.10 -0.55 15.81
CA PRO A 25 16.35 -1.57 16.52
C PRO A 25 14.84 -1.36 16.36
N ALA A 26 14.14 -2.37 15.85
CA ALA A 26 12.68 -2.38 15.74
C ALA A 26 12.14 -3.79 15.97
N VAL A 27 10.94 -3.87 16.53
CA VAL A 27 10.22 -5.13 16.80
C VAL A 27 9.03 -5.22 15.86
N GLY A 28 8.81 -6.38 15.27
CA GLY A 28 7.62 -6.66 14.48
C GLY A 28 6.45 -7.08 15.37
N GLY A 29 5.23 -6.72 14.96
CA GLY A 29 3.98 -7.15 15.59
C GLY A 29 3.07 -7.86 14.59
N SER A 30 2.59 -9.07 14.92
CA SER A 30 1.66 -9.84 14.08
C SER A 30 0.78 -10.76 14.92
N ARG A 31 -0.25 -11.33 14.29
CA ARG A 31 -1.17 -12.29 14.96
C ARG A 31 -0.47 -13.59 15.40
N THR A 32 0.52 -14.02 14.65
CA THR A 32 1.31 -15.23 14.90
C THR A 32 2.79 -14.87 14.86
N PRO A 33 3.31 -14.17 15.90
CA PRO A 33 4.67 -13.66 15.86
C PRO A 33 5.68 -14.79 16.04
N PRO A 34 6.80 -14.79 15.31
CA PRO A 34 7.95 -15.61 15.66
C PRO A 34 8.62 -15.10 16.95
N ALA A 35 9.53 -15.89 17.51
CA ALA A 35 10.27 -15.51 18.72
C ALA A 35 10.94 -14.13 18.56
N GLY A 36 10.83 -13.30 19.58
CA GLY A 36 11.39 -11.94 19.61
C GLY A 36 10.50 -10.87 18.96
N GLN A 37 9.34 -11.24 18.44
CA GLN A 37 8.30 -10.30 17.99
C GLN A 37 7.12 -10.26 18.98
N ARG A 38 6.23 -9.25 18.82
CA ARG A 38 5.04 -9.09 19.67
C ARG A 38 3.78 -9.64 19.02
N HIS A 39 2.90 -10.18 19.84
CA HIS A 39 1.53 -10.49 19.44
C HIS A 39 0.74 -9.18 19.25
N VAL A 40 0.16 -8.98 18.05
CA VAL A 40 -0.70 -7.85 17.72
C VAL A 40 -1.84 -8.36 16.86
N ASP A 41 -3.03 -8.45 17.43
CA ASP A 41 -4.25 -8.82 16.73
C ASP A 41 -5.32 -7.74 16.91
N PHE A 42 -5.56 -6.95 15.88
CA PHE A 42 -6.56 -5.89 15.91
C PHE A 42 -8.00 -6.41 16.03
N SER A 43 -8.24 -7.68 15.70
CA SER A 43 -9.57 -8.29 15.85
C SER A 43 -9.92 -8.64 17.31
N VAL A 44 -8.93 -8.59 18.21
CA VAL A 44 -9.06 -8.83 19.65
C VAL A 44 -8.45 -7.63 20.39
N PRO A 45 -9.14 -6.48 20.45
CA PRO A 45 -8.60 -5.24 21.02
C PRO A 45 -8.06 -5.38 22.45
N ASP A 46 -8.70 -6.21 23.28
CA ASP A 46 -8.27 -6.46 24.67
C ASP A 46 -6.90 -7.16 24.76
N SER A 47 -6.41 -7.74 23.67
CA SER A 47 -5.08 -8.36 23.58
C SER A 47 -3.98 -7.39 23.16
N LEU A 48 -4.31 -6.17 22.78
CA LEU A 48 -3.34 -5.18 22.36
C LEU A 48 -2.59 -4.59 23.55
N ASP A 49 -1.27 -4.62 23.46
CA ASP A 49 -0.35 -4.08 24.46
C ASP A 49 0.80 -3.34 23.76
N PHE A 50 0.87 -2.04 23.99
CA PHE A 50 1.93 -1.16 23.45
C PHE A 50 2.86 -0.61 24.56
N ASN A 51 2.82 -1.18 25.77
CA ASN A 51 3.72 -0.76 26.84
C ASN A 51 5.19 -0.84 26.42
N GLY A 52 5.96 0.24 26.71
CA GLY A 52 7.37 0.37 26.35
C GLY A 52 7.62 0.64 24.85
N VAL A 53 6.58 0.93 24.07
CA VAL A 53 6.69 1.40 22.69
C VAL A 53 6.77 2.93 22.68
N ASP A 54 7.85 3.49 22.18
CA ASP A 54 8.01 4.95 22.00
C ASP A 54 7.40 5.38 20.66
N THR A 55 7.71 4.63 19.59
CA THR A 55 7.23 4.91 18.24
C THR A 55 6.49 3.69 17.68
N LEU A 56 5.24 3.88 17.30
CA LEU A 56 4.40 2.86 16.68
C LEU A 56 4.23 3.15 15.18
N LEU A 57 4.71 2.27 14.31
CA LEU A 57 4.29 2.29 12.90
C LEU A 57 3.05 1.42 12.76
N LEU A 58 1.92 2.09 12.53
CA LEU A 58 0.61 1.46 12.34
C LEU A 58 0.36 1.20 10.85
N VAL A 59 0.46 -0.07 10.46
CA VAL A 59 -0.08 -0.58 9.20
C VAL A 59 -1.53 -0.98 9.46
N PRO A 60 -2.51 -0.44 8.73
CA PRO A 60 -3.91 -0.74 8.99
C PRO A 60 -4.20 -2.24 8.85
N ALA A 61 -5.20 -2.72 9.60
CA ALA A 61 -5.70 -4.08 9.45
C ALA A 61 -6.05 -4.34 7.98
N GLY A 62 -5.71 -5.52 7.46
CA GLY A 62 -5.90 -5.89 6.06
C GLY A 62 -7.35 -5.72 5.58
N ALA A 63 -7.60 -6.06 4.30
CA ALA A 63 -8.90 -5.84 3.66
C ALA A 63 -10.08 -6.36 4.48
N GLN A 64 -10.82 -5.44 5.07
CA GLN A 64 -12.01 -5.63 5.91
C GLN A 64 -13.11 -4.70 5.37
N GLU A 65 -14.34 -4.90 5.84
CA GLU A 65 -15.39 -3.90 5.69
C GLU A 65 -14.98 -2.60 6.42
N ASP A 66 -15.38 -1.46 5.88
CA ASP A 66 -14.90 -0.13 6.32
C ASP A 66 -15.14 0.13 7.81
N ASP A 67 -16.32 -0.24 8.33
CA ASP A 67 -16.70 -0.09 9.74
C ASP A 67 -15.77 -0.90 10.67
N ARG A 68 -15.45 -2.12 10.30
CA ARG A 68 -14.54 -2.99 11.06
C ARG A 68 -13.11 -2.46 11.03
N GLN A 69 -12.65 -2.02 9.86
CA GLN A 69 -11.31 -1.45 9.73
C GLN A 69 -11.18 -0.16 10.57
N ILE A 70 -12.20 0.70 10.54
CA ILE A 70 -12.26 1.91 11.38
C ILE A 70 -12.24 1.54 12.86
N ALA A 71 -13.05 0.57 13.30
CA ALA A 71 -13.11 0.13 14.69
C ALA A 71 -11.75 -0.43 15.16
N PHE A 72 -11.10 -1.26 14.36
CA PHE A 72 -9.80 -1.85 14.68
C PHE A 72 -8.70 -0.80 14.78
N ASN A 73 -8.64 0.12 13.83
CA ASN A 73 -7.65 1.19 13.85
C ASN A 73 -7.88 2.15 15.01
N ARG A 74 -9.15 2.47 15.31
CA ARG A 74 -9.53 3.31 16.48
C ARG A 74 -9.03 2.68 17.77
N ALA A 75 -9.35 1.41 18.01
CA ALA A 75 -8.93 0.70 19.22
C ALA A 75 -7.39 0.70 19.36
N ALA A 76 -6.67 0.43 18.26
CA ALA A 76 -5.21 0.46 18.26
C ALA A 76 -4.65 1.85 18.63
N VAL A 77 -5.23 2.94 18.10
CA VAL A 77 -4.79 4.31 18.40
C VAL A 77 -5.10 4.69 19.85
N GLU A 78 -6.29 4.37 20.34
CA GLU A 78 -6.71 4.65 21.71
C GLU A 78 -5.84 3.90 22.74
N ILE A 79 -5.55 2.62 22.47
CA ILE A 79 -4.68 1.81 23.32
C ILE A 79 -3.24 2.32 23.26
N ALA A 80 -2.73 2.68 22.08
CA ALA A 80 -1.39 3.25 21.96
C ALA A 80 -1.23 4.55 22.76
N ALA A 81 -2.23 5.43 22.73
CA ALA A 81 -2.24 6.65 23.54
C ALA A 81 -2.30 6.35 25.04
N ARG A 82 -3.15 5.39 25.48
CA ARG A 82 -3.26 4.94 26.87
C ARG A 82 -1.92 4.36 27.37
N ASP A 83 -1.24 3.56 26.55
CA ASP A 83 -0.01 2.86 26.95
C ASP A 83 1.25 3.74 26.83
N GLY A 84 1.09 5.04 26.49
CA GLY A 84 2.15 6.03 26.51
C GLY A 84 3.04 6.07 25.27
N VAL A 85 2.54 5.58 24.11
CA VAL A 85 3.22 5.78 22.82
C VAL A 85 3.36 7.28 22.55
N SER A 86 4.58 7.75 22.32
CA SER A 86 4.84 9.17 22.09
C SER A 86 4.63 9.59 20.63
N HIS A 87 4.92 8.70 19.68
CA HIS A 87 4.81 9.00 18.26
C HIS A 87 4.15 7.86 17.49
N ILE A 88 3.11 8.17 16.70
CA ILE A 88 2.46 7.22 15.80
C ILE A 88 2.76 7.59 14.34
N VAL A 89 3.29 6.65 13.57
CA VAL A 89 3.50 6.75 12.12
C VAL A 89 2.45 5.89 11.44
N TYR A 90 1.60 6.48 10.61
CA TYR A 90 0.48 5.76 10.00
C TYR A 90 0.67 5.57 8.49
N MET A 91 0.52 4.33 8.04
CA MET A 91 0.52 3.97 6.61
C MET A 91 -0.86 4.23 6.04
N SER A 92 -1.06 5.42 5.49
CA SER A 92 -2.32 5.85 4.89
C SER A 92 -2.32 5.68 3.37
N LEU A 93 -3.37 6.17 2.72
CA LEU A 93 -3.57 6.18 1.28
C LEU A 93 -3.35 7.59 0.73
N THR A 94 -2.68 7.72 -0.43
CA THR A 94 -2.48 8.99 -1.13
C THR A 94 -3.78 9.79 -1.29
N GLY A 95 -3.69 11.12 -1.26
CA GLY A 95 -4.82 12.02 -1.51
C GLY A 95 -5.44 11.82 -2.91
N ALA A 96 -4.64 11.45 -3.90
CA ALA A 96 -5.12 11.05 -5.21
C ALA A 96 -6.04 9.81 -5.18
N GLY A 97 -5.99 9.03 -4.11
CA GLY A 97 -6.82 7.85 -3.88
C GLY A 97 -8.17 8.14 -3.18
N ASP A 98 -8.55 9.39 -2.94
CA ASP A 98 -9.81 9.72 -2.24
C ASP A 98 -11.07 9.25 -2.98
N HIS A 99 -10.96 8.96 -4.26
CA HIS A 99 -12.02 8.35 -5.06
C HIS A 99 -12.07 6.81 -5.00
N LEU A 100 -11.09 6.19 -4.33
CA LEU A 100 -11.09 4.74 -4.12
C LEU A 100 -12.07 4.34 -3.03
N SER A 101 -12.74 3.21 -3.20
CA SER A 101 -13.68 2.67 -2.20
C SER A 101 -13.04 2.44 -0.82
N MET A 102 -11.74 2.24 -0.77
CA MET A 102 -10.98 2.03 0.47
C MET A 102 -10.49 3.34 1.14
N ALA A 103 -10.83 4.51 0.63
CA ALA A 103 -10.30 5.78 1.16
C ALA A 103 -10.90 6.16 2.52
N LEU A 104 -12.18 5.88 2.74
CA LEU A 104 -12.90 6.31 3.94
C LEU A 104 -12.23 5.85 5.25
N PRO A 105 -11.89 4.56 5.44
CA PRO A 105 -11.21 4.11 6.65
C PRO A 105 -9.89 4.84 6.90
N HIS A 106 -9.12 5.13 5.86
CA HIS A 106 -7.87 5.87 5.99
C HIS A 106 -8.10 7.29 6.49
N ARG A 107 -9.05 8.04 5.89
CA ARG A 107 -9.34 9.42 6.29
C ARG A 107 -9.92 9.52 7.69
N VAL A 108 -10.74 8.55 8.08
CA VAL A 108 -11.26 8.49 9.46
C VAL A 108 -10.12 8.19 10.44
N THR A 109 -9.23 7.24 10.14
CA THR A 109 -8.09 6.90 10.98
C THR A 109 -7.12 8.08 11.12
N GLU A 110 -6.80 8.80 10.04
CA GLU A 110 -5.97 10.01 10.11
C GLU A 110 -6.53 11.03 11.12
N ARG A 111 -7.85 11.27 11.08
CA ARG A 111 -8.52 12.19 12.04
C ARG A 111 -8.43 11.69 13.48
N ILE A 112 -8.61 10.41 13.72
CA ILE A 112 -8.48 9.81 15.06
C ILE A 112 -7.04 9.99 15.57
N ILE A 113 -6.04 9.72 14.74
CA ILE A 113 -4.63 9.87 15.07
C ILE A 113 -4.30 11.33 15.39
N MET A 114 -4.73 12.28 14.56
CA MET A 114 -4.49 13.71 14.77
C MET A 114 -5.13 14.24 16.07
N ALA A 115 -6.22 13.62 16.52
CA ALA A 115 -6.92 13.96 17.76
C ALA A 115 -6.43 13.21 19.01
N SER A 116 -5.52 12.24 18.85
CA SER A 116 -5.11 11.33 19.94
C SER A 116 -4.23 11.95 21.03
N GLY A 117 -3.67 13.13 20.78
CA GLY A 117 -2.68 13.77 21.65
C GLY A 117 -1.24 13.30 21.43
N MET A 118 -1.01 12.17 20.79
CA MET A 118 0.34 11.71 20.42
C MET A 118 0.95 12.62 19.35
N THR A 119 2.27 12.65 19.23
CA THR A 119 2.92 13.12 17.99
C THR A 119 2.61 12.14 16.87
N TRP A 120 2.43 12.63 15.63
CA TRP A 120 2.06 11.77 14.53
C TRP A 120 2.77 12.12 13.22
N THR A 121 2.93 11.13 12.35
CA THR A 121 3.33 11.29 10.96
C THR A 121 2.42 10.45 10.08
N ILE A 122 1.88 11.02 9.01
CA ILE A 122 1.03 10.32 8.06
C ILE A 122 1.80 10.09 6.77
N LEU A 123 1.96 8.82 6.40
CA LEU A 123 2.58 8.41 5.14
C LEU A 123 1.46 7.99 4.18
N ARG A 124 1.04 8.88 3.30
CA ARG A 124 0.01 8.64 2.29
C ARG A 124 0.62 7.97 1.07
N ASN A 125 0.56 6.65 1.06
CA ASN A 125 1.16 5.82 0.02
C ASN A 125 0.38 5.87 -1.29
N GLY A 126 1.09 6.03 -2.38
CA GLY A 126 0.60 5.80 -3.73
C GLY A 126 0.28 4.32 -3.99
N VAL A 127 -0.29 4.06 -5.15
CA VAL A 127 -0.61 2.70 -5.58
C VAL A 127 0.69 1.93 -5.85
N TYR A 128 0.80 0.76 -5.25
CA TYR A 128 1.95 -0.11 -5.48
C TYR A 128 2.00 -0.57 -6.94
N ALA A 129 3.19 -0.59 -7.54
CA ALA A 129 3.39 -1.06 -8.90
C ALA A 129 2.85 -2.48 -9.11
N GLU A 130 2.94 -3.32 -8.09
CA GLU A 130 2.42 -4.68 -8.11
C GLU A 130 0.88 -4.74 -8.22
N ILE A 131 0.18 -3.73 -7.70
CA ILE A 131 -1.27 -3.62 -7.83
C ILE A 131 -1.65 -3.18 -9.24
N LEU A 132 -0.81 -2.39 -9.92
CA LEU A 132 -1.08 -2.00 -11.31
C LEU A 132 -1.23 -3.21 -12.24
N GLY A 133 -0.47 -4.28 -11.98
CA GLY A 133 -0.61 -5.54 -12.71
C GLY A 133 -1.85 -6.37 -12.32
N ALA A 134 -2.52 -6.09 -11.21
CA ALA A 134 -3.63 -6.90 -10.71
C ALA A 134 -4.88 -6.91 -11.61
N PRO A 135 -5.29 -5.78 -12.24
CA PRO A 135 -6.41 -5.75 -13.16
C PRO A 135 -6.13 -6.37 -14.54
N LEU A 136 -4.90 -6.74 -14.83
CA LEU A 136 -4.48 -7.17 -16.16
C LEU A 136 -4.65 -8.68 -16.35
N SER A 137 -5.07 -9.08 -17.54
CA SER A 137 -5.03 -10.47 -18.00
C SER A 137 -4.31 -10.57 -19.35
N TRP A 138 -3.98 -11.78 -19.77
CA TRP A 138 -3.20 -12.03 -20.96
C TRP A 138 -3.94 -12.88 -21.97
N GLU A 139 -3.99 -12.43 -23.22
CA GLU A 139 -4.40 -13.24 -24.35
C GLU A 139 -3.17 -13.72 -25.14
N ARG A 140 -3.08 -15.05 -25.29
CA ARG A 140 -2.13 -15.64 -26.24
C ARG A 140 -2.75 -15.67 -27.63
N ARG A 141 -1.97 -15.31 -28.64
CA ARG A 141 -2.38 -15.27 -30.05
C ARG A 141 -1.42 -16.10 -30.86
N ASN A 142 -1.93 -17.02 -31.67
CA ASN A 142 -1.10 -17.80 -32.59
C ASN A 142 -0.52 -16.90 -33.67
N GLY A 143 0.81 -16.84 -33.75
CA GLY A 143 1.54 -16.07 -34.77
C GLY A 143 1.49 -14.53 -34.64
N ALA A 144 0.95 -13.99 -33.54
CA ALA A 144 0.88 -12.56 -33.27
C ALA A 144 1.41 -12.23 -31.85
N PRO A 145 1.83 -10.98 -31.59
CA PRO A 145 2.21 -10.54 -30.25
C PRO A 145 1.14 -10.84 -29.21
N ALA A 146 1.55 -11.22 -28.02
CA ALA A 146 0.64 -11.36 -26.88
C ALA A 146 -0.09 -10.04 -26.62
N ARG A 147 -1.30 -10.13 -26.05
CA ARG A 147 -2.11 -8.95 -25.77
C ARG A 147 -2.40 -8.85 -24.28
N ILE A 148 -2.23 -7.66 -23.72
CA ILE A 148 -2.68 -7.34 -22.37
C ILE A 148 -4.13 -6.89 -22.46
N VAL A 149 -5.01 -7.55 -21.72
CA VAL A 149 -6.40 -7.16 -21.57
C VAL A 149 -6.53 -6.32 -20.31
N SER A 150 -7.04 -5.11 -20.42
CA SER A 150 -7.03 -4.13 -19.36
C SER A 150 -8.32 -3.30 -19.28
N PRO A 151 -8.89 -3.10 -18.08
CA PRO A 151 -9.99 -2.17 -17.86
C PRO A 151 -9.54 -0.73 -17.60
N LEU A 152 -8.22 -0.44 -17.61
CA LEU A 152 -7.67 0.83 -17.16
C LEU A 152 -7.76 1.96 -18.18
N GLY A 153 -8.17 1.64 -19.44
CA GLY A 153 -8.27 2.62 -20.52
C GLY A 153 -6.94 3.29 -20.83
N VAL A 154 -6.99 4.59 -21.08
CA VAL A 154 -5.82 5.46 -21.30
C VAL A 154 -5.27 6.06 -20.01
N GLY A 155 -5.86 5.72 -18.88
CA GLY A 155 -5.45 6.25 -17.58
C GLY A 155 -4.06 5.81 -17.16
N ALA A 156 -3.43 6.63 -16.34
CA ALA A 156 -2.08 6.39 -15.84
C ALA A 156 -2.05 6.45 -14.29
N VAL A 157 -1.04 5.84 -13.71
CA VAL A 157 -0.83 5.76 -12.26
C VAL A 157 0.58 6.21 -11.93
N ALA A 158 0.74 7.12 -10.97
CA ALA A 158 2.01 7.43 -10.34
C ALA A 158 2.38 6.30 -9.34
N ALA A 159 2.66 5.12 -9.90
CA ALA A 159 2.91 3.90 -9.14
C ALA A 159 4.24 3.98 -8.36
N VAL A 160 4.30 3.27 -7.25
CA VAL A 160 5.49 3.24 -6.37
C VAL A 160 5.97 1.81 -6.14
N ALA A 161 7.29 1.64 -6.04
CA ALA A 161 7.87 0.38 -5.61
C ALA A 161 7.71 0.23 -4.09
N ARG A 162 7.29 -0.95 -3.63
CA ARG A 162 7.12 -1.24 -2.19
C ARG A 162 8.42 -1.03 -1.41
N GLN A 163 9.55 -1.34 -2.01
CA GLN A 163 10.86 -1.15 -1.39
C GLN A 163 11.18 0.33 -1.13
N ASP A 164 10.77 1.23 -2.02
CA ASP A 164 10.95 2.67 -1.80
C ASP A 164 10.05 3.19 -0.68
N LEU A 165 8.81 2.71 -0.59
CA LEU A 165 7.94 3.03 0.54
C LEU A 165 8.52 2.54 1.88
N ALA A 166 9.11 1.34 1.89
CA ALA A 166 9.80 0.82 3.06
C ALA A 166 11.02 1.69 3.43
N GLY A 167 11.81 2.12 2.43
CA GLY A 167 12.92 3.03 2.62
C GLY A 167 12.51 4.39 3.19
N ALA A 168 11.43 4.98 2.64
CA ALA A 168 10.87 6.25 3.13
C ALA A 168 10.35 6.14 4.57
N ALA A 169 9.62 5.06 4.88
CA ALA A 169 9.16 4.79 6.25
C ALA A 169 10.34 4.58 7.21
N ALA A 170 11.40 3.89 6.78
CA ALA A 170 12.61 3.72 7.58
C ALA A 170 13.30 5.07 7.86
N SER A 171 13.35 5.98 6.90
CA SER A 171 13.90 7.33 7.11
C SER A 171 13.11 8.11 8.16
N VAL A 172 11.78 8.05 8.12
CA VAL A 172 10.90 8.67 9.13
C VAL A 172 11.13 8.05 10.51
N LEU A 173 11.22 6.72 10.60
CA LEU A 173 11.43 6.02 11.87
C LEU A 173 12.84 6.23 12.45
N SER A 174 13.83 6.54 11.60
CA SER A 174 15.22 6.83 12.04
C SER A 174 15.35 8.13 12.82
N ASP A 175 14.48 9.09 12.56
CA ASP A 175 14.51 10.43 13.21
C ASP A 175 13.06 10.97 13.28
N SER A 176 12.23 10.25 14.01
CA SER A 176 10.79 10.52 14.08
C SER A 176 10.45 11.94 14.55
N ASP A 177 11.31 12.56 15.37
CA ASP A 177 11.10 13.91 15.87
C ASP A 177 11.09 14.97 14.77
N LYS A 178 11.91 14.81 13.74
CA LYS A 178 11.93 15.71 12.56
C LYS A 178 10.68 15.62 11.71
N HIS A 179 9.92 14.55 11.85
CA HIS A 179 8.74 14.24 11.03
C HIS A 179 7.42 14.44 11.78
N GLY A 180 7.46 14.98 12.99
CA GLY A 180 6.28 15.21 13.81
C GLY A 180 5.27 16.15 13.14
N ARG A 181 3.98 15.75 13.17
CA ARG A 181 2.84 16.48 12.60
C ARG A 181 2.94 16.78 11.11
N LYS A 182 3.56 15.87 10.35
CA LYS A 182 3.69 15.96 8.89
C LYS A 182 2.86 14.90 8.17
N VAL A 183 2.40 15.29 6.99
CA VAL A 183 1.76 14.40 6.01
C VAL A 183 2.65 14.37 4.78
N TYR A 184 3.01 13.18 4.31
CA TYR A 184 3.81 12.96 3.11
C TYR A 184 3.00 12.21 2.06
N GLU A 185 2.98 12.70 0.83
CA GLU A 185 2.36 12.05 -0.34
C GLU A 185 3.41 11.21 -1.07
N LEU A 186 3.48 9.91 -0.76
CA LEU A 186 4.49 9.00 -1.29
C LEU A 186 4.04 8.39 -2.62
N VAL A 187 4.12 9.18 -3.67
CA VAL A 187 3.70 8.82 -5.04
C VAL A 187 4.91 8.75 -5.97
N GLY A 188 4.75 8.09 -7.12
CA GLY A 188 5.82 7.95 -8.11
C GLY A 188 6.22 9.28 -8.76
N SER A 189 7.45 9.35 -9.26
CA SER A 189 8.01 10.53 -9.94
C SER A 189 7.37 10.82 -11.29
N ARG A 190 6.72 9.82 -11.90
CA ARG A 190 5.92 9.96 -13.13
C ARG A 190 4.73 9.01 -13.12
N ALA A 191 3.71 9.32 -13.90
CA ALA A 191 2.59 8.43 -14.13
C ALA A 191 2.89 7.46 -15.30
N VAL A 192 2.41 6.22 -15.18
CA VAL A 192 2.61 5.14 -16.14
C VAL A 192 1.26 4.54 -16.52
N SER A 193 1.03 4.40 -17.82
CA SER A 193 -0.17 3.75 -18.38
C SER A 193 0.09 2.27 -18.71
N VAL A 194 -0.99 1.54 -18.98
CA VAL A 194 -0.88 0.17 -19.51
C VAL A 194 -0.22 0.15 -20.90
N ALA A 195 -0.41 1.20 -21.69
CA ALA A 195 0.23 1.32 -23.00
C ALA A 195 1.76 1.41 -22.87
N ASP A 196 2.27 2.13 -21.86
CA ASP A 196 3.72 2.19 -21.60
C ASP A 196 4.27 0.82 -21.20
N VAL A 197 3.55 0.09 -20.34
CA VAL A 197 3.93 -1.27 -19.94
C VAL A 197 3.90 -2.22 -21.14
N ALA A 198 2.86 -2.18 -21.95
CA ALA A 198 2.71 -3.01 -23.15
C ALA A 198 3.81 -2.73 -24.16
N GLY A 199 4.12 -1.45 -24.40
CA GLY A 199 5.22 -1.02 -25.27
C GLY A 199 6.56 -1.60 -24.83
N SER A 200 6.86 -1.56 -23.53
CA SER A 200 8.09 -2.14 -22.95
C SER A 200 8.17 -3.67 -23.10
N LEU A 201 7.03 -4.35 -23.20
CA LEU A 201 6.94 -5.81 -23.32
C LEU A 201 6.73 -6.29 -24.76
N GLY A 202 6.67 -5.40 -25.73
CA GLY A 202 6.37 -5.73 -27.12
C GLY A 202 4.98 -6.33 -27.32
N CYS A 203 3.99 -5.89 -26.54
CA CYS A 203 2.62 -6.40 -26.49
C CYS A 203 1.63 -5.36 -27.02
N GLU A 204 0.45 -5.84 -27.45
CA GLU A 204 -0.71 -4.98 -27.72
C GLU A 204 -1.57 -4.81 -26.46
N VAL A 205 -2.39 -3.77 -26.41
CA VAL A 205 -3.42 -3.58 -25.37
C VAL A 205 -4.80 -3.79 -25.98
N ARG A 206 -5.65 -4.55 -25.29
CA ARG A 206 -7.07 -4.61 -25.53
C ARG A 206 -7.79 -3.96 -24.34
N ASP A 207 -8.35 -2.80 -24.56
CA ASP A 207 -9.22 -2.16 -23.58
C ASP A 207 -10.55 -2.88 -23.47
N ILE A 208 -11.03 -3.06 -22.24
CA ILE A 208 -12.34 -3.65 -21.95
C ILE A 208 -13.16 -2.70 -21.08
N SER A 209 -14.48 -2.84 -21.15
CA SER A 209 -15.36 -2.06 -20.27
C SER A 209 -15.25 -2.49 -18.81
N LEU A 210 -15.65 -1.63 -17.88
CA LEU A 210 -15.76 -2.00 -16.47
C LEU A 210 -16.80 -3.09 -16.24
N GLY A 211 -17.83 -3.17 -17.11
CA GLY A 211 -18.81 -4.24 -17.09
C GLY A 211 -18.21 -5.60 -17.43
N ASP A 212 -17.44 -5.67 -18.53
CA ASP A 212 -16.73 -6.91 -18.91
C ASP A 212 -15.73 -7.31 -17.83
N TYR A 213 -15.03 -6.32 -17.26
CA TYR A 213 -14.09 -6.59 -16.17
C TYR A 213 -14.79 -7.18 -14.93
N ARG A 214 -15.98 -6.69 -14.57
CA ARG A 214 -16.80 -7.26 -13.50
C ARG A 214 -17.12 -8.74 -13.77
N HIS A 215 -17.52 -9.08 -15.00
CA HIS A 215 -17.77 -10.47 -15.37
C HIS A 215 -16.52 -11.34 -15.21
N LEU A 216 -15.36 -10.87 -15.71
CA LEU A 216 -14.11 -11.60 -15.57
C LEU A 216 -13.71 -11.84 -14.10
N LEU A 217 -13.92 -10.85 -13.22
CA LEU A 217 -13.64 -11.00 -11.79
C LEU A 217 -14.57 -12.04 -11.14
N ALA A 218 -15.85 -12.04 -11.50
CA ALA A 218 -16.84 -12.98 -10.99
C ALA A 218 -16.57 -14.41 -11.48
N GLU A 219 -16.30 -14.60 -12.77
CA GLU A 219 -15.92 -15.88 -13.36
C GLU A 219 -14.63 -16.45 -12.75
N GLY A 220 -13.68 -15.57 -12.38
CA GLY A 220 -12.46 -15.93 -11.66
C GLY A 220 -12.67 -16.28 -10.19
N GLY A 221 -13.91 -16.29 -9.69
CA GLY A 221 -14.26 -16.64 -8.30
C GLY A 221 -13.85 -15.59 -7.26
N MET A 222 -13.59 -14.35 -7.69
CA MET A 222 -13.20 -13.29 -6.75
C MET A 222 -14.35 -12.92 -5.81
N PRO A 223 -14.16 -12.86 -4.49
CA PRO A 223 -15.19 -12.42 -3.53
C PRO A 223 -15.76 -11.04 -3.87
N ALA A 224 -17.06 -10.83 -3.67
CA ALA A 224 -17.78 -9.63 -4.08
C ALA A 224 -17.15 -8.32 -3.58
N PHE A 225 -16.73 -8.28 -2.31
CA PHE A 225 -16.07 -7.10 -1.75
C PHE A 225 -14.75 -6.74 -2.45
N ARG A 226 -13.97 -7.76 -2.86
CA ARG A 226 -12.75 -7.55 -3.63
C ARG A 226 -13.04 -7.12 -5.06
N GLN A 227 -14.12 -7.60 -5.67
CA GLN A 227 -14.55 -7.12 -6.98
C GLN A 227 -14.82 -5.62 -6.95
N SER A 228 -15.53 -5.12 -5.93
CA SER A 228 -15.80 -3.70 -5.75
C SER A 228 -14.51 -2.87 -5.64
N LEU A 229 -13.52 -3.37 -4.90
CA LEU A 229 -12.21 -2.72 -4.79
C LEU A 229 -11.49 -2.69 -6.15
N MET A 230 -11.43 -3.80 -6.86
CA MET A 230 -10.77 -3.88 -8.18
C MET A 230 -11.45 -2.97 -9.22
N LEU A 231 -12.78 -2.93 -9.23
CA LEU A 231 -13.54 -2.02 -10.09
C LEU A 231 -13.30 -0.55 -9.74
N SER A 232 -13.21 -0.23 -8.45
CA SER A 232 -12.88 1.11 -7.97
C SER A 232 -11.49 1.54 -8.46
N ILE A 233 -10.47 0.69 -8.30
CA ILE A 233 -9.11 0.96 -8.80
C ILE A 233 -9.12 1.15 -10.32
N ALA A 234 -9.81 0.27 -11.05
CA ALA A 234 -9.89 0.38 -12.51
C ALA A 234 -10.58 1.68 -12.96
N SER A 235 -11.70 2.03 -12.34
CA SER A 235 -12.44 3.26 -12.64
C SER A 235 -11.62 4.51 -12.35
N VAL A 236 -11.04 4.61 -11.16
CA VAL A 236 -10.25 5.77 -10.72
C VAL A 236 -9.00 5.94 -11.59
N THR A 237 -8.33 4.84 -11.96
CA THR A 237 -7.19 4.85 -12.88
C THR A 237 -7.63 5.32 -14.27
N ARG A 238 -8.70 4.73 -14.83
CA ARG A 238 -9.22 5.04 -16.16
C ARG A 238 -9.50 6.53 -16.36
N HIS A 239 -9.94 7.20 -15.30
CA HIS A 239 -10.25 8.63 -15.31
C HIS A 239 -9.08 9.53 -14.87
N GLY A 240 -7.87 8.98 -14.69
CA GLY A 240 -6.64 9.73 -14.45
C GLY A 240 -6.45 10.26 -13.03
N PHE A 241 -7.30 9.90 -12.07
CA PHE A 241 -7.20 10.40 -10.70
C PHE A 241 -5.92 9.96 -9.97
N LEU A 242 -5.31 8.83 -10.36
CA LEU A 242 -4.08 8.31 -9.75
C LEU A 242 -2.78 8.77 -10.44
N ALA A 243 -2.87 9.71 -11.38
CA ALA A 243 -1.72 10.17 -12.16
C ALA A 243 -0.90 11.28 -11.47
N ARG A 244 -1.35 11.79 -10.32
CA ARG A 244 -0.65 12.86 -9.59
C ARG A 244 0.69 12.37 -9.07
N THR A 245 1.76 13.07 -9.43
CA THR A 245 3.13 12.85 -8.97
C THR A 245 3.49 13.75 -7.79
N GLY A 246 4.65 13.51 -7.14
CA GLY A 246 5.12 14.32 -6.01
C GLY A 246 6.60 14.06 -5.69
N ASP A 247 7.15 14.92 -4.84
CA ASP A 247 8.58 14.92 -4.50
C ASP A 247 8.87 14.40 -3.08
N ASP A 248 7.83 14.10 -2.28
CA ASP A 248 8.02 13.63 -0.89
C ASP A 248 8.74 12.27 -0.84
N LEU A 249 8.48 11.38 -1.80
CA LEU A 249 9.13 10.07 -1.83
C LEU A 249 10.64 10.18 -2.06
N PRO A 250 11.16 10.82 -3.12
CA PRO A 250 12.60 11.01 -3.28
C PRO A 250 13.21 11.85 -2.14
N TYR A 251 12.51 12.84 -1.60
CA TYR A 251 12.96 13.60 -0.44
C TYR A 251 13.24 12.70 0.78
N LEU A 252 12.31 11.83 1.16
CA LEU A 252 12.49 10.91 2.30
C LEU A 252 13.52 9.82 2.02
N LEU A 253 13.65 9.40 0.76
CA LEU A 253 14.67 8.42 0.36
C LEU A 253 16.09 8.98 0.36
N GLY A 254 16.25 10.30 0.17
CA GLY A 254 17.56 10.93 -0.07
C GLY A 254 18.19 10.52 -1.41
N ARG A 255 17.39 9.97 -2.32
CA ARG A 255 17.74 9.55 -3.68
C ARG A 255 16.52 9.52 -4.58
N GLU A 256 16.74 9.40 -5.88
CA GLU A 256 15.66 9.13 -6.83
C GLU A 256 14.91 7.83 -6.46
N SER A 257 13.60 7.86 -6.60
CA SER A 257 12.77 6.67 -6.44
C SER A 257 12.94 5.72 -7.64
N THR A 258 12.61 4.46 -7.45
CA THR A 258 12.57 3.48 -8.54
C THR A 258 11.64 3.97 -9.65
N ASP A 259 12.10 3.91 -10.89
CA ASP A 259 11.28 4.29 -12.05
C ASP A 259 9.95 3.51 -12.05
N PRO A 260 8.79 4.20 -12.03
CA PRO A 260 7.48 3.55 -11.97
C PRO A 260 7.21 2.57 -13.11
N LEU A 261 7.73 2.83 -14.32
CA LEU A 261 7.58 1.90 -15.45
C LEU A 261 8.36 0.61 -15.21
N SER A 262 9.60 0.71 -14.79
CA SER A 262 10.43 -0.45 -14.46
C SER A 262 9.78 -1.30 -13.36
N ALA A 263 9.25 -0.67 -12.32
CA ALA A 263 8.55 -1.36 -11.24
C ALA A 263 7.26 -2.04 -11.74
N ALA A 264 6.47 -1.37 -12.57
CA ALA A 264 5.24 -1.92 -13.14
C ALA A 264 5.52 -3.09 -14.11
N VAL A 265 6.50 -2.95 -15.00
CA VAL A 265 6.93 -4.01 -15.94
C VAL A 265 7.36 -5.25 -15.15
N LYS A 266 8.22 -5.08 -14.14
CA LYS A 266 8.66 -6.17 -13.26
C LYS A 266 7.47 -6.89 -12.62
N ALA A 267 6.54 -6.14 -12.03
CA ALA A 267 5.37 -6.68 -11.37
C ALA A 267 4.46 -7.49 -12.32
N VAL A 268 4.28 -7.00 -13.55
CA VAL A 268 3.49 -7.67 -14.59
C VAL A 268 4.16 -8.97 -15.05
N VAL A 269 5.49 -8.96 -15.24
CA VAL A 269 6.27 -10.12 -15.66
C VAL A 269 6.27 -11.20 -14.57
N GLU A 270 6.50 -10.83 -13.31
CA GLU A 270 6.47 -11.76 -12.17
C GLU A 270 5.12 -12.45 -12.05
N ARG A 271 4.02 -11.70 -12.21
CA ARG A 271 2.66 -12.27 -12.22
C ARG A 271 2.43 -13.25 -13.37
N ARG A 272 2.93 -12.93 -14.59
CA ARG A 272 2.82 -13.80 -15.76
C ARG A 272 3.54 -15.13 -15.58
N SER A 273 4.67 -15.12 -14.87
CA SER A 273 5.52 -16.31 -14.64
C SER A 273 4.98 -17.22 -13.55
N GLY A 274 3.83 -16.92 -12.93
CA GLY A 274 3.29 -17.70 -11.80
C GLY A 274 4.08 -17.52 -10.50
N LEU A 275 5.07 -16.63 -10.46
CA LEU A 275 5.74 -16.14 -9.25
C LEU A 275 4.80 -15.18 -8.54
N SER A 276 3.71 -15.75 -8.07
CA SER A 276 2.45 -15.09 -7.78
C SER A 276 2.49 -14.14 -6.62
N ILE A 277 1.69 -13.17 -6.77
CA ILE A 277 0.92 -12.47 -5.75
C ILE A 277 -0.04 -13.48 -5.10
N GLU A 278 0.46 -14.33 -4.22
CA GLU A 278 -0.37 -14.98 -3.25
C GLU A 278 -0.86 -13.94 -2.24
N ASN A 279 -2.13 -13.97 -2.05
CA ASN A 279 -2.97 -13.22 -1.15
C ASN A 279 -2.31 -12.89 0.21
N ASN A 280 -2.26 -11.60 0.52
CA ASN A 280 -2.36 -11.08 1.89
C ASN A 280 -3.39 -9.97 1.91
#